data_b5ded0340e20772e6dd4e5b88d62e3b9
#
_entry.id   b5ded0340e20772e6dd4e5b88d62e3b9
#
_cell.length_a   1.000
_cell.length_b   1.000
_cell.length_c   1.000
_cell.angle_alpha   90.00
_cell.angle_beta   90.00
_cell.angle_gamma   90.00
#
_symmetry.space_group_name_H-M   'P 1'
#
loop_
_entity.id
_entity.type
_entity.pdbx_description
1 polymer ?
#
loop_
_entity_poly.entity_id
_entity_poly.type
_entity_poly.pdbx_seq_one_letter_code
_entity_poly.pdbx_strand_id
1 'polypeptide(L)'
;DGDIGNLDLAIKGDLDKLLQPGSGSAETRASGPNLRALGEALGVQGLVPDPFEWAAEFTLDDGVFEVGNASLATGMDELTISGNLTTQEGMPNSDIVLALKSEEIGRWGPLFGKNWGEQGAIDLDVIANTDGSGVLSIDGSVMQGVSTLQMKGEVGPLAGPYDPDLEFAFSSTEMPRLASLVDQPGLPGGFFNLKGRINKTGSEVQLNDIEMSLDDHRAVIGGRVVLERNFGGSDLDIHLEIPDLAAFGGLFGRPNLPAEALVLNMRLQPEGEGLAFQVTKTEVGDIRLSLDGKIADIKNPLGVDADFDIHFPNEEILYLATPKLKYPS
;
A
#
# COMPACT_ATOMS: atom_id res chain seq x y z
N ASP A 1 7.39 -12.52 41.30
CA ASP A 1 7.15 -13.84 40.63
C ASP A 1 5.74 -14.28 41.02
N GLY A 2 4.98 -14.68 40.04
CA GLY A 2 3.62 -15.19 40.24
C GLY A 2 3.33 -16.31 39.25
N ASP A 3 2.60 -17.29 39.71
CA ASP A 3 2.05 -18.38 38.89
C ASP A 3 0.52 -18.23 38.88
N ILE A 4 -0.07 -17.96 37.71
CA ILE A 4 -1.52 -17.90 37.51
C ILE A 4 -1.93 -19.07 36.62
N GLY A 5 -2.19 -20.21 37.25
CA GLY A 5 -2.44 -21.45 36.54
C GLY A 5 -1.14 -21.98 35.93
N ASN A 6 -1.04 -22.08 34.61
CA ASN A 6 0.18 -22.49 33.88
C ASN A 6 0.93 -21.30 33.28
N LEU A 7 0.77 -20.10 33.83
CA LEU A 7 1.46 -18.88 33.40
C LEU A 7 2.61 -18.58 34.36
N ASP A 8 3.84 -18.58 33.84
CA ASP A 8 5.01 -18.07 34.54
C ASP A 8 5.17 -16.58 34.25
N LEU A 9 5.19 -15.73 35.28
CA LEU A 9 5.40 -14.30 35.15
C LEU A 9 6.51 -13.85 36.10
N ALA A 10 7.53 -13.22 35.56
CA ALA A 10 8.60 -12.58 36.31
C ALA A 10 8.71 -11.10 35.93
N ILE A 11 8.67 -10.23 36.93
CA ILE A 11 8.93 -8.79 36.76
C ILE A 11 10.03 -8.43 37.75
N LYS A 12 11.11 -7.84 37.24
CA LYS A 12 12.22 -7.34 38.02
C LYS A 12 12.44 -5.88 37.67
N GLY A 13 12.76 -5.07 38.65
CA GLY A 13 13.05 -3.65 38.41
C GLY A 13 12.63 -2.76 39.56
N ASP A 14 12.84 -1.45 39.40
CA ASP A 14 12.46 -0.43 40.36
C ASP A 14 11.13 0.20 39.93
N LEU A 15 10.03 -0.52 40.18
CA LEU A 15 8.68 -0.11 39.77
C LEU A 15 8.23 1.22 40.42
N ASP A 16 8.73 1.52 41.62
CA ASP A 16 8.39 2.77 42.30
C ASP A 16 8.92 4.00 41.53
N LYS A 17 10.02 3.84 40.83
CA LYS A 17 10.60 4.87 39.96
C LYS A 17 9.95 4.95 38.59
N LEU A 18 9.44 3.85 38.04
CA LEU A 18 8.67 3.85 36.77
C LEU A 18 7.34 4.60 36.92
N LEU A 19 6.75 4.63 38.10
CA LEU A 19 5.49 5.31 38.38
C LEU A 19 5.67 6.77 38.86
N GLN A 20 6.91 7.21 39.07
CA GLN A 20 7.24 8.58 39.44
C GLN A 20 7.99 9.29 38.31
N PRO A 21 7.84 10.63 38.16
CA PRO A 21 8.67 11.37 37.20
C PRO A 21 10.15 11.23 37.58
N GLY A 22 10.94 10.61 36.71
CA GLY A 22 12.36 10.43 36.98
C GLY A 22 12.98 9.34 36.11
N SER A 23 13.56 8.37 36.73
CA SER A 23 14.26 7.26 36.09
C SER A 23 13.89 5.93 36.70
N GLY A 24 13.81 4.88 35.94
CA GLY A 24 13.52 3.52 36.39
C GLY A 24 13.79 2.50 35.30
N SER A 25 13.92 1.23 35.70
CA SER A 25 14.07 0.13 34.77
C SER A 25 13.22 -1.07 35.19
N ALA A 26 12.76 -1.83 34.22
CA ALA A 26 12.04 -3.07 34.42
C ALA A 26 12.47 -4.12 33.40
N GLU A 27 12.66 -5.33 33.86
CA GLU A 27 12.76 -6.53 33.06
C GLU A 27 11.49 -7.35 33.27
N THR A 28 10.82 -7.72 32.17
CA THR A 28 9.61 -8.52 32.21
C THR A 28 9.83 -9.81 31.44
N ARG A 29 9.37 -10.92 31.99
CA ARG A 29 9.32 -12.22 31.30
C ARG A 29 7.99 -12.86 31.60
N ALA A 30 7.38 -13.43 30.58
CA ALA A 30 6.18 -14.23 30.72
C ALA A 30 6.23 -15.42 29.77
N SER A 31 5.78 -16.56 30.23
CA SER A 31 5.61 -17.74 29.37
C SER A 31 4.37 -18.53 29.79
N GLY A 32 3.78 -19.20 28.83
CA GLY A 32 2.58 -19.98 29.12
C GLY A 32 2.13 -20.82 27.91
N PRO A 33 1.19 -21.74 28.12
CA PRO A 33 0.74 -22.65 27.09
C PRO A 33 -0.24 -22.04 26.09
N ASN A 34 -0.76 -20.83 26.34
CA ASN A 34 -1.85 -20.26 25.55
C ASN A 34 -1.85 -18.72 25.60
N LEU A 35 -1.36 -18.08 24.52
CA LEU A 35 -1.31 -16.62 24.41
C LEU A 35 -2.71 -15.99 24.37
N ARG A 36 -3.70 -16.67 23.77
CA ARG A 36 -5.09 -16.20 23.74
C ARG A 36 -5.67 -16.04 25.13
N ALA A 37 -5.44 -17.00 26.00
CA ALA A 37 -5.94 -16.94 27.38
C ALA A 37 -5.35 -15.77 28.15
N LEU A 38 -4.06 -15.46 27.95
CA LEU A 38 -3.44 -14.25 28.50
C LEU A 38 -4.09 -12.99 27.93
N GLY A 39 -4.29 -12.93 26.61
CA GLY A 39 -4.92 -11.80 25.96
C GLY A 39 -6.33 -11.53 26.48
N GLU A 40 -7.16 -12.56 26.59
CA GLU A 40 -8.53 -12.44 27.13
C GLU A 40 -8.52 -11.91 28.58
N ALA A 41 -7.57 -12.35 29.40
CA ALA A 41 -7.41 -11.83 30.78
C ALA A 41 -6.98 -10.35 30.80
N LEU A 42 -6.28 -9.87 29.78
CA LEU A 42 -5.88 -8.47 29.60
C LEU A 42 -6.88 -7.63 28.76
N GLY A 43 -7.99 -8.24 28.30
CA GLY A 43 -8.99 -7.57 27.47
C GLY A 43 -8.63 -7.49 25.98
N VAL A 44 -7.59 -8.20 25.54
CA VAL A 44 -7.18 -8.29 24.12
C VAL A 44 -7.77 -9.55 23.50
N GLN A 45 -8.56 -9.38 22.44
CA GLN A 45 -9.19 -10.50 21.72
C GLN A 45 -8.44 -10.80 20.42
N GLY A 46 -8.57 -12.05 19.95
CA GLY A 46 -8.06 -12.43 18.62
C GLY A 46 -6.61 -12.89 18.59
N LEU A 47 -5.93 -13.02 19.74
CA LEU A 47 -4.61 -13.63 19.83
C LEU A 47 -4.65 -15.14 19.54
N VAL A 48 -3.52 -15.69 19.09
CA VAL A 48 -3.38 -17.12 18.77
C VAL A 48 -3.37 -17.98 20.03
N PRO A 49 -3.93 -19.22 19.98
CA PRO A 49 -4.01 -20.10 21.17
C PRO A 49 -2.76 -20.97 21.36
N ASP A 50 -1.58 -20.45 21.04
CA ASP A 50 -0.32 -21.20 21.08
C ASP A 50 0.47 -20.92 22.37
N PRO A 51 1.40 -21.81 22.73
CA PRO A 51 2.41 -21.51 23.73
C PRO A 51 3.20 -20.26 23.34
N PHE A 52 3.59 -19.50 24.33
CA PHE A 52 4.31 -18.24 24.08
C PHE A 52 5.43 -18.03 25.10
N GLU A 53 6.41 -17.25 24.66
CA GLU A 53 7.48 -16.68 25.46
C GLU A 53 7.57 -15.19 25.17
N TRP A 54 7.51 -14.38 26.23
CA TRP A 54 7.70 -12.94 26.20
C TRP A 54 8.91 -12.58 27.04
N ALA A 55 9.75 -11.70 26.50
CA ALA A 55 10.81 -11.04 27.24
C ALA A 55 10.90 -9.58 26.81
N ALA A 56 11.09 -8.67 27.77
CA ALA A 56 11.33 -7.27 27.44
C ALA A 56 12.11 -6.57 28.55
N GLU A 57 12.97 -5.63 28.14
CA GLU A 57 13.73 -4.73 28.99
C GLU A 57 13.29 -3.30 28.70
N PHE A 58 12.94 -2.57 29.74
CA PHE A 58 12.48 -1.19 29.63
C PHE A 58 13.31 -0.31 30.56
N THR A 59 13.70 0.86 30.08
CA THR A 59 14.22 1.93 30.93
C THR A 59 13.43 3.22 30.70
N LEU A 60 13.28 4.00 31.73
CA LEU A 60 12.77 5.36 31.65
C LEU A 60 13.83 6.27 32.25
N ASP A 61 14.35 7.21 31.49
CA ASP A 61 15.30 8.19 31.95
C ASP A 61 15.02 9.57 31.34
N ASP A 62 14.85 10.57 32.18
CA ASP A 62 14.56 11.97 31.79
C ASP A 62 13.50 12.13 30.70
N GLY A 63 12.42 11.34 30.81
CA GLY A 63 11.31 11.38 29.84
C GLY A 63 11.56 10.62 28.54
N VAL A 64 12.63 9.85 28.43
CA VAL A 64 12.90 8.90 27.36
C VAL A 64 12.56 7.49 27.84
N PHE A 65 11.64 6.84 27.17
CA PHE A 65 11.30 5.44 27.40
C PHE A 65 12.05 4.57 26.37
N GLU A 66 13.04 3.84 26.83
CA GLU A 66 13.81 2.91 26.04
C GLU A 66 13.21 1.50 26.12
N VAL A 67 12.97 0.89 24.98
CA VAL A 67 12.70 -0.54 24.82
C VAL A 67 13.99 -1.18 24.36
N GLY A 68 14.77 -1.74 25.31
CA GLY A 68 16.07 -2.33 25.01
C GLY A 68 15.95 -3.51 24.07
N ASN A 69 15.11 -4.47 24.43
CA ASN A 69 14.79 -5.62 23.58
C ASN A 69 13.49 -6.25 24.08
N ALA A 70 12.43 -6.09 23.32
CA ALA A 70 11.16 -6.76 23.56
C ALA A 70 10.95 -7.82 22.51
N SER A 71 10.68 -9.06 22.92
CA SER A 71 10.44 -10.20 22.05
C SER A 71 9.21 -10.98 22.48
N LEU A 72 8.43 -11.42 21.50
CA LEU A 72 7.34 -12.35 21.68
C LEU A 72 7.54 -13.50 20.67
N ALA A 73 7.73 -14.70 21.19
CA ALA A 73 7.70 -15.93 20.38
C ALA A 73 6.42 -16.70 20.70
N THR A 74 5.69 -17.15 19.67
CA THR A 74 4.48 -17.95 19.84
C THR A 74 4.29 -18.92 18.69
N GLY A 75 4.38 -20.22 18.96
CA GLY A 75 4.38 -21.23 17.91
C GLY A 75 5.57 -21.06 16.96
N MET A 76 5.30 -20.65 15.73
CA MET A 76 6.31 -20.38 14.69
C MET A 76 6.37 -18.87 14.33
N ASP A 77 5.83 -18.02 15.19
CA ASP A 77 5.79 -16.59 14.99
C ASP A 77 6.74 -15.90 15.98
N GLU A 78 7.45 -14.89 15.52
CA GLU A 78 8.37 -14.09 16.31
C GLU A 78 8.14 -12.59 16.02
N LEU A 79 7.97 -11.82 17.09
CA LEU A 79 7.90 -10.36 17.04
C LEU A 79 9.04 -9.81 17.90
N THR A 80 9.81 -8.87 17.35
CA THR A 80 10.80 -8.11 18.11
C THR A 80 10.55 -6.61 17.99
N ILE A 81 10.75 -5.90 19.07
CA ILE A 81 10.62 -4.43 19.13
C ILE A 81 11.79 -3.91 19.95
N SER A 82 12.46 -2.85 19.47
CA SER A 82 13.48 -2.13 20.20
C SER A 82 13.47 -0.66 19.81
N GLY A 83 14.07 0.20 20.64
CA GLY A 83 14.23 1.61 20.33
C GLY A 83 13.90 2.53 21.50
N ASN A 84 13.81 3.82 21.20
CA ASN A 84 13.61 4.88 22.17
C ASN A 84 12.34 5.68 21.83
N LEU A 85 11.51 5.94 22.82
CA LEU A 85 10.32 6.77 22.70
C LEU A 85 10.41 7.92 23.70
N THR A 86 10.33 9.16 23.23
CA THR A 86 10.19 10.29 24.15
C THR A 86 8.74 10.42 24.61
N THR A 87 8.55 10.81 25.87
CA THR A 87 7.22 11.00 26.44
C THR A 87 6.63 12.38 26.14
N GLN A 88 7.34 13.22 25.38
CA GLN A 88 6.87 14.52 24.93
C GLN A 88 5.83 14.40 23.82
N GLU A 89 4.95 15.39 23.74
CA GLU A 89 3.95 15.46 22.66
C GLU A 89 4.63 15.45 21.29
N GLY A 90 4.13 14.61 20.36
CA GLY A 90 4.74 14.39 19.06
C GLY A 90 5.97 13.48 19.08
N MET A 91 6.37 12.96 20.24
CA MET A 91 7.48 12.01 20.43
C MET A 91 8.77 12.39 19.65
N PRO A 92 9.29 13.63 19.77
CA PRO A 92 10.46 14.06 19.00
C PRO A 92 11.71 13.23 19.38
N ASN A 93 12.56 12.99 18.38
CA ASN A 93 13.79 12.19 18.53
C ASN A 93 13.54 10.76 19.07
N SER A 94 12.41 10.16 18.70
CA SER A 94 12.12 8.76 18.98
C SER A 94 12.57 7.88 17.80
N ASP A 95 12.93 6.64 18.10
CA ASP A 95 13.25 5.62 17.13
C ASP A 95 12.68 4.28 17.56
N ILE A 96 12.11 3.54 16.63
CA ILE A 96 11.58 2.19 16.83
C ILE A 96 12.03 1.29 15.70
N VAL A 97 12.53 0.13 16.06
CA VAL A 97 12.78 -0.98 15.14
C VAL A 97 11.80 -2.10 15.48
N LEU A 98 11.07 -2.56 14.49
CA LEU A 98 10.10 -3.64 14.61
C LEU A 98 10.40 -4.70 13.56
N ALA A 99 10.51 -5.96 13.97
CA ALA A 99 10.56 -7.10 13.07
C ALA A 99 9.51 -8.13 13.47
N LEU A 100 8.79 -8.67 12.48
CA LEU A 100 7.80 -9.72 12.65
C LEU A 100 8.06 -10.83 11.62
N LYS A 101 8.15 -12.07 12.11
CA LYS A 101 8.17 -13.27 11.29
C LYS A 101 7.01 -14.14 11.68
N SER A 102 6.25 -14.63 10.71
CA SER A 102 5.17 -15.57 10.92
C SER A 102 5.12 -16.56 9.76
N GLU A 103 4.90 -17.82 10.02
CA GLU A 103 4.71 -18.82 8.95
C GLU A 103 3.29 -18.78 8.36
N GLU A 104 2.33 -18.25 9.11
CA GLU A 104 0.94 -18.12 8.66
C GLU A 104 0.26 -16.89 9.24
N ILE A 105 0.40 -15.76 8.55
CA ILE A 105 -0.16 -14.46 8.99
C ILE A 105 -1.69 -14.46 9.12
N GLY A 106 -2.38 -15.34 8.38
CA GLY A 106 -3.84 -15.47 8.45
C GLY A 106 -4.36 -15.77 9.85
N ARG A 107 -3.54 -16.41 10.70
CA ARG A 107 -3.86 -16.73 12.11
C ARG A 107 -4.09 -15.47 12.97
N TRP A 108 -3.47 -14.34 12.58
CA TRP A 108 -3.57 -13.06 13.27
C TRP A 108 -4.76 -12.21 12.81
N GLY A 109 -5.46 -12.63 11.75
CA GLY A 109 -6.65 -11.94 11.25
C GLY A 109 -7.68 -11.59 12.31
N PRO A 110 -8.02 -12.48 13.25
CA PRO A 110 -8.98 -12.18 14.33
C PRO A 110 -8.59 -11.01 15.23
N LEU A 111 -7.28 -10.73 15.42
CA LEU A 111 -6.79 -9.57 16.16
C LEU A 111 -7.25 -8.25 15.50
N PHE A 112 -7.39 -8.25 14.18
CA PHE A 112 -7.86 -7.12 13.36
C PHE A 112 -9.36 -7.22 13.01
N GLY A 113 -10.10 -8.14 13.63
CA GLY A 113 -11.51 -8.38 13.34
C GLY A 113 -11.78 -8.95 11.95
N LYS A 114 -10.79 -9.62 11.34
CA LYS A 114 -10.83 -10.17 9.98
C LYS A 114 -10.66 -11.69 10.00
N ASN A 115 -11.21 -12.33 8.99
CA ASN A 115 -10.94 -13.75 8.71
C ASN A 115 -10.17 -13.85 7.39
N TRP A 116 -8.84 -13.80 7.49
CA TRP A 116 -7.98 -13.81 6.30
C TRP A 116 -7.84 -15.22 5.67
N GLY A 117 -8.19 -16.29 6.39
CA GLY A 117 -7.91 -17.67 5.95
C GLY A 117 -6.40 -17.97 5.93
N GLU A 118 -6.00 -18.93 5.11
CA GLU A 118 -4.59 -19.26 4.92
C GLU A 118 -3.92 -18.25 3.98
N GLN A 119 -2.98 -17.50 4.50
CA GLN A 119 -2.26 -16.44 3.79
C GLN A 119 -0.76 -16.71 3.63
N GLY A 120 -0.23 -17.71 4.36
CA GLY A 120 1.17 -18.11 4.36
C GLY A 120 2.09 -17.17 5.13
N ALA A 121 3.38 -17.37 4.93
CA ALA A 121 4.41 -16.69 5.69
C ALA A 121 4.50 -15.20 5.38
N ILE A 122 4.85 -14.42 6.41
CA ILE A 122 5.23 -13.02 6.31
C ILE A 122 6.55 -12.76 7.03
N ASP A 123 7.35 -11.87 6.46
CA ASP A 123 8.52 -11.28 7.08
C ASP A 123 8.39 -9.75 6.94
N LEU A 124 8.37 -9.05 8.07
CA LEU A 124 8.20 -7.60 8.15
C LEU A 124 9.35 -7.01 8.94
N ASP A 125 10.04 -6.05 8.37
CA ASP A 125 11.03 -5.21 9.02
C ASP A 125 10.66 -3.74 8.84
N VAL A 126 10.58 -2.98 9.93
CA VAL A 126 10.26 -1.55 9.90
C VAL A 126 11.16 -0.79 10.86
N ILE A 127 11.75 0.28 10.37
CA ILE A 127 12.42 1.30 11.16
C ILE A 127 11.58 2.57 11.06
N ALA A 128 11.19 3.10 12.19
CA ALA A 128 10.43 4.34 12.30
C ALA A 128 11.18 5.32 13.21
N ASN A 129 11.43 6.53 12.73
CA ASN A 129 12.15 7.56 13.48
C ASN A 129 11.37 8.86 13.44
N THR A 130 11.44 9.63 14.52
CA THR A 130 10.99 11.03 14.50
C THR A 130 12.17 11.97 14.68
N ASP A 131 12.15 13.07 13.95
CA ASP A 131 13.12 14.14 14.13
C ASP A 131 12.80 15.02 15.36
N GLY A 132 13.61 16.07 15.60
CA GLY A 132 13.41 17.03 16.69
C GLY A 132 12.10 17.83 16.61
N SER A 133 11.42 17.83 15.47
CA SER A 133 10.10 18.44 15.26
C SER A 133 8.94 17.44 15.35
N GLY A 134 9.23 16.15 15.55
CA GLY A 134 8.25 15.08 15.62
C GLY A 134 7.77 14.60 14.23
N VAL A 135 8.49 14.91 13.17
CA VAL A 135 8.23 14.38 11.82
C VAL A 135 8.64 12.91 11.78
N LEU A 136 7.68 12.04 11.48
CA LEU A 136 7.87 10.61 11.37
C LEU A 136 8.45 10.24 10.01
N SER A 137 9.60 9.58 10.02
CA SER A 137 10.18 8.88 8.86
C SER A 137 10.05 7.39 9.05
N ILE A 138 9.82 6.67 7.96
CA ILE A 138 9.74 5.21 7.93
C ILE A 138 10.69 4.65 6.87
N ASP A 139 11.27 3.48 7.17
CA ASP A 139 12.00 2.65 6.22
C ASP A 139 11.60 1.20 6.53
N GLY A 140 10.90 0.54 5.61
CA GLY A 140 10.33 -0.76 5.89
C GLY A 140 10.18 -1.65 4.68
N SER A 141 10.20 -2.94 4.96
CA SER A 141 9.96 -3.98 3.98
C SER A 141 9.01 -5.04 4.51
N VAL A 142 8.18 -5.56 3.63
CA VAL A 142 7.29 -6.69 3.89
C VAL A 142 7.49 -7.72 2.79
N MET A 143 7.75 -8.95 3.17
CA MET A 143 7.71 -10.11 2.27
C MET A 143 6.59 -11.04 2.68
N GLN A 144 5.73 -11.41 1.73
CA GLN A 144 4.68 -12.41 1.92
C GLN A 144 4.69 -13.40 0.75
N GLY A 145 5.19 -14.59 1.00
CA GLY A 145 5.42 -15.56 -0.06
C GLY A 145 6.36 -15.00 -1.13
N VAL A 146 5.85 -14.81 -2.34
CA VAL A 146 6.59 -14.23 -3.50
C VAL A 146 6.29 -12.74 -3.70
N SER A 147 5.58 -12.12 -2.77
CA SER A 147 5.24 -10.71 -2.82
C SER A 147 6.16 -9.91 -1.93
N THR A 148 6.61 -8.75 -2.40
CA THR A 148 7.45 -7.82 -1.64
C THR A 148 6.87 -6.42 -1.71
N LEU A 149 6.89 -5.72 -0.58
CA LEU A 149 6.63 -4.28 -0.50
C LEU A 149 7.82 -3.64 0.21
N GLN A 150 8.36 -2.60 -0.38
CA GLN A 150 9.33 -1.71 0.25
C GLN A 150 8.73 -0.32 0.30
N MET A 151 8.94 0.39 1.39
CA MET A 151 8.44 1.75 1.57
C MET A 151 9.44 2.56 2.39
N LYS A 152 9.74 3.77 1.92
CA LYS A 152 10.69 4.66 2.57
C LYS A 152 10.28 6.11 2.41
N GLY A 153 10.47 6.92 3.46
CA GLY A 153 10.27 8.35 3.39
C GLY A 153 9.66 8.94 4.64
N GLU A 154 9.13 10.14 4.51
CA GLU A 154 8.50 10.89 5.60
C GLU A 154 6.98 10.78 5.53
N VAL A 155 6.33 10.64 6.69
CA VAL A 155 4.87 10.60 6.80
C VAL A 155 4.31 11.95 7.23
N GLY A 156 5.11 12.74 7.92
CA GLY A 156 4.74 14.01 8.52
C GLY A 156 4.71 13.94 10.05
N PRO A 157 4.34 15.04 10.74
CA PRO A 157 4.30 15.09 12.20
C PRO A 157 3.30 14.08 12.77
N LEU A 158 3.64 13.36 13.85
CA LEU A 158 2.73 12.41 14.50
C LEU A 158 1.43 13.07 14.99
N ALA A 159 1.48 14.37 15.32
CA ALA A 159 0.30 15.13 15.70
C ALA A 159 -0.54 15.61 14.49
N GLY A 160 -0.08 15.34 13.25
CA GLY A 160 -0.68 15.84 12.00
C GLY A 160 -0.43 17.36 11.76
N PRO A 161 -0.79 17.88 10.59
CA PRO A 161 -1.37 17.16 9.46
C PRO A 161 -0.36 16.19 8.81
N TYR A 162 -0.88 15.11 8.21
CA TYR A 162 -0.04 14.15 7.51
C TYR A 162 0.17 14.59 6.06
N ASP A 163 1.40 14.99 5.77
CA ASP A 163 1.85 15.35 4.41
C ASP A 163 2.99 14.41 4.00
N PRO A 164 2.67 13.16 3.59
CA PRO A 164 3.65 12.14 3.29
C PRO A 164 4.47 12.47 2.05
N ASP A 165 5.75 12.12 2.11
CA ASP A 165 6.69 12.04 0.99
C ASP A 165 7.30 10.64 1.00
N LEU A 166 6.69 9.72 0.26
CA LEU A 166 6.97 8.29 0.32
C LEU A 166 7.38 7.75 -1.04
N GLU A 167 8.50 7.06 -1.06
CA GLU A 167 8.90 6.17 -2.13
C GLU A 167 8.45 4.75 -1.79
N PHE A 168 7.93 4.02 -2.77
CA PHE A 168 7.49 2.66 -2.59
C PHE A 168 7.83 1.79 -3.81
N ALA A 169 8.04 0.50 -3.55
CA ALA A 169 8.18 -0.52 -4.57
C ALA A 169 7.44 -1.78 -4.10
N PHE A 170 6.55 -2.27 -4.95
CA PHE A 170 5.78 -3.48 -4.72
C PHE A 170 5.94 -4.44 -5.89
N SER A 171 6.11 -5.73 -5.63
CA SER A 171 6.10 -6.78 -6.64
C SER A 171 5.39 -8.03 -6.15
N SER A 172 4.69 -8.72 -7.05
CA SER A 172 3.99 -9.97 -6.73
C SER A 172 3.71 -10.77 -7.98
N THR A 173 3.69 -12.10 -7.85
CA THR A 173 3.09 -13.02 -8.84
C THR A 173 1.73 -13.56 -8.38
N GLU A 174 1.27 -13.19 -7.19
CA GLU A 174 0.04 -13.70 -6.55
C GLU A 174 -0.99 -12.59 -6.29
N MET A 175 -1.15 -11.64 -7.22
CA MET A 175 -2.10 -10.53 -7.09
C MET A 175 -3.53 -10.95 -6.71
N PRO A 176 -4.12 -12.03 -7.25
CA PRO A 176 -5.46 -12.47 -6.84
C PRO A 176 -5.56 -12.82 -5.36
N ARG A 177 -4.48 -13.35 -4.77
CA ARG A 177 -4.42 -13.71 -3.35
C ARG A 177 -4.34 -12.47 -2.47
N LEU A 178 -3.45 -11.53 -2.81
CA LEU A 178 -3.32 -10.26 -2.09
C LEU A 178 -4.60 -9.41 -2.16
N ALA A 179 -5.28 -9.43 -3.30
CA ALA A 179 -6.56 -8.74 -3.49
C ALA A 179 -7.64 -9.23 -2.51
N SER A 180 -7.60 -10.51 -2.14
CA SER A 180 -8.52 -11.07 -1.15
C SER A 180 -8.33 -10.51 0.25
N LEU A 181 -7.11 -10.06 0.60
CA LEU A 181 -6.82 -9.44 1.91
C LEU A 181 -7.50 -8.08 2.08
N VAL A 182 -7.73 -7.38 0.96
CA VAL A 182 -8.32 -6.04 0.94
C VAL A 182 -9.74 -6.02 0.36
N ASP A 183 -10.40 -7.20 0.30
CA ASP A 183 -11.76 -7.38 -0.21
C ASP A 183 -11.95 -6.85 -1.66
N GLN A 184 -10.92 -6.96 -2.51
CA GLN A 184 -10.92 -6.54 -3.93
C GLN A 184 -10.73 -7.75 -4.86
N PRO A 185 -11.75 -8.57 -5.08
CA PRO A 185 -11.63 -9.73 -5.96
C PRO A 185 -11.50 -9.33 -7.43
N GLY A 186 -10.86 -10.17 -8.23
CA GLY A 186 -10.85 -10.05 -9.70
C GLY A 186 -9.62 -9.37 -10.28
N LEU A 187 -8.55 -9.19 -9.51
CA LEU A 187 -7.27 -8.81 -10.09
C LEU A 187 -6.68 -9.99 -10.90
N PRO A 188 -6.09 -9.70 -12.07
CA PRO A 188 -5.50 -10.73 -12.91
C PRO A 188 -4.26 -11.36 -12.25
N GLY A 189 -3.97 -12.62 -12.59
CA GLY A 189 -2.68 -13.24 -12.33
C GLY A 189 -1.62 -12.70 -13.29
N GLY A 190 -0.35 -12.90 -12.94
CA GLY A 190 0.82 -12.43 -13.70
C GLY A 190 1.84 -11.78 -12.78
N PHE A 191 3.00 -11.48 -13.33
CA PHE A 191 4.03 -10.75 -12.59
C PHE A 191 3.71 -9.25 -12.56
N PHE A 192 3.32 -8.76 -11.39
CA PHE A 192 2.95 -7.38 -11.16
C PHE A 192 4.07 -6.63 -10.45
N ASN A 193 4.39 -5.44 -10.94
CA ASN A 193 5.24 -4.46 -10.27
C ASN A 193 4.52 -3.12 -10.20
N LEU A 194 4.73 -2.41 -9.09
CA LEU A 194 4.30 -1.04 -8.89
C LEU A 194 5.39 -0.31 -8.10
N LYS A 195 5.90 0.79 -8.62
CA LYS A 195 6.88 1.63 -7.91
C LYS A 195 6.63 3.09 -8.20
N GLY A 196 7.12 3.95 -7.35
CA GLY A 196 7.03 5.38 -7.54
C GLY A 196 7.21 6.15 -6.26
N ARG A 197 6.97 7.46 -6.34
CA ARG A 197 6.99 8.37 -5.21
C ARG A 197 5.72 9.20 -5.17
N ILE A 198 5.16 9.32 -3.98
CA ILE A 198 4.00 10.17 -3.69
C ILE A 198 4.44 11.23 -2.69
N ASN A 199 4.24 12.49 -3.07
CA ASN A 199 4.42 13.63 -2.17
C ASN A 199 3.08 14.34 -2.02
N LYS A 200 2.63 14.55 -0.77
CA LYS A 200 1.40 15.26 -0.46
C LYS A 200 1.73 16.54 0.31
N THR A 201 1.08 17.63 -0.06
CA THR A 201 1.16 18.91 0.66
C THR A 201 -0.26 19.49 0.74
N GLY A 202 -0.83 19.50 1.92
CA GLY A 202 -2.21 19.92 2.14
C GLY A 202 -3.21 19.06 1.34
N SER A 203 -3.95 19.66 0.40
CA SER A 203 -4.87 18.95 -0.49
C SER A 203 -4.22 18.46 -1.80
N GLU A 204 -2.96 18.78 -2.05
CA GLU A 204 -2.28 18.45 -3.30
C GLU A 204 -1.42 17.21 -3.14
N VAL A 205 -1.56 16.25 -4.06
CA VAL A 205 -0.75 15.03 -4.15
C VAL A 205 0.00 15.04 -5.47
N GLN A 206 1.32 15.03 -5.40
CA GLN A 206 2.19 14.87 -6.54
C GLN A 206 2.53 13.39 -6.73
N LEU A 207 2.24 12.86 -7.90
CA LEU A 207 2.62 11.52 -8.35
C LEU A 207 3.89 11.63 -9.19
N ASN A 208 4.99 11.05 -8.73
CA ASN A 208 6.26 11.11 -9.43
C ASN A 208 6.60 9.72 -9.94
N ASP A 209 6.55 9.57 -11.26
CA ASP A 209 6.95 8.35 -11.97
C ASP A 209 6.34 7.07 -11.36
N ILE A 210 5.03 7.07 -11.20
CA ILE A 210 4.32 5.87 -10.77
C ILE A 210 4.34 4.89 -11.93
N GLU A 211 5.28 3.95 -11.89
CA GLU A 211 5.41 2.89 -12.87
C GLU A 211 4.67 1.64 -12.40
N MET A 212 3.83 1.11 -13.25
CA MET A 212 3.11 -0.14 -13.06
C MET A 212 3.40 -1.08 -14.23
N SER A 213 3.65 -2.34 -13.96
CA SER A 213 3.71 -3.37 -14.99
C SER A 213 2.95 -4.62 -14.58
N LEU A 214 2.38 -5.31 -15.58
CA LEU A 214 1.77 -6.62 -15.45
C LEU A 214 2.30 -7.48 -16.60
N ASP A 215 3.18 -8.42 -16.29
CA ASP A 215 3.99 -9.11 -17.28
C ASP A 215 4.71 -8.11 -18.21
N ASP A 216 4.44 -8.17 -19.52
CA ASP A 216 5.03 -7.28 -20.52
C ASP A 216 4.25 -5.96 -20.73
N HIS A 217 3.13 -5.78 -20.03
CA HIS A 217 2.32 -4.57 -20.11
C HIS A 217 2.86 -3.51 -19.13
N ARG A 218 2.92 -2.26 -19.56
CA ARG A 218 3.46 -1.17 -18.77
C ARG A 218 2.54 0.04 -18.75
N ALA A 219 2.41 0.68 -17.60
CA ALA A 219 1.80 1.99 -17.45
C ALA A 219 2.71 2.89 -16.62
N VAL A 220 2.76 4.17 -16.99
CA VAL A 220 3.42 5.23 -16.21
C VAL A 220 2.41 6.34 -15.98
N ILE A 221 2.27 6.74 -14.73
CA ILE A 221 1.36 7.81 -14.32
C ILE A 221 2.17 8.85 -13.57
N GLY A 222 2.09 10.09 -14.01
CA GLY A 222 2.70 11.24 -13.36
C GLY A 222 1.73 12.40 -13.28
N GLY A 223 2.09 13.39 -12.45
CA GLY A 223 1.32 14.61 -12.36
C GLY A 223 0.77 14.91 -10.99
N ARG A 224 -0.22 15.80 -10.95
CA ARG A 224 -0.77 16.35 -9.72
C ARG A 224 -2.24 15.98 -9.57
N VAL A 225 -2.61 15.54 -8.37
CA VAL A 225 -3.99 15.31 -7.94
C VAL A 225 -4.35 16.28 -6.82
N VAL A 226 -5.43 17.03 -6.96
CA VAL A 226 -5.97 17.88 -5.91
C VAL A 226 -7.13 17.17 -5.23
N LEU A 227 -6.99 16.87 -3.93
CA LEU A 227 -7.97 16.12 -3.13
C LEU A 227 -9.15 16.98 -2.65
N GLU A 228 -9.46 18.03 -3.37
CA GLU A 228 -10.64 18.86 -3.11
C GLU A 228 -11.89 18.29 -3.81
N ARG A 229 -13.03 18.87 -3.48
CA ARG A 229 -14.30 18.47 -4.09
C ARG A 229 -14.19 18.59 -5.63
N ASN A 230 -14.43 17.50 -6.34
CA ASN A 230 -14.36 17.36 -7.79
C ASN A 230 -12.95 17.37 -8.40
N PHE A 231 -11.87 17.21 -7.60
CA PHE A 231 -10.48 17.13 -8.09
C PHE A 231 -10.04 18.29 -8.97
N GLY A 232 -10.72 19.45 -8.87
CA GLY A 232 -10.43 20.65 -9.68
C GLY A 232 -8.97 21.08 -9.52
N GLY A 233 -8.31 21.35 -10.65
CA GLY A 233 -6.88 21.70 -10.70
C GLY A 233 -5.92 20.50 -10.74
N SER A 234 -6.42 19.26 -10.74
CA SER A 234 -5.60 18.08 -11.02
C SER A 234 -5.16 18.05 -12.48
N ASP A 235 -4.00 17.41 -12.74
CA ASP A 235 -3.40 17.30 -14.06
C ASP A 235 -2.55 16.02 -14.07
N LEU A 236 -2.99 15.02 -14.82
CA LEU A 236 -2.37 13.71 -14.87
C LEU A 236 -1.93 13.37 -16.28
N ASP A 237 -0.67 12.97 -16.41
CA ASP A 237 -0.13 12.36 -17.62
C ASP A 237 -0.08 10.83 -17.44
N ILE A 238 -0.61 10.12 -18.43
CA ILE A 238 -0.66 8.66 -18.45
C ILE A 238 -0.02 8.17 -19.74
N HIS A 239 0.97 7.30 -19.59
CA HIS A 239 1.55 6.54 -20.68
C HIS A 239 1.26 5.06 -20.50
N LEU A 240 0.77 4.38 -21.55
CA LEU A 240 0.40 2.98 -21.52
C LEU A 240 1.01 2.26 -22.73
N GLU A 241 1.68 1.14 -22.47
CA GLU A 241 2.23 0.24 -23.48
C GLU A 241 1.68 -1.16 -23.24
N ILE A 242 0.95 -1.70 -24.23
CA ILE A 242 0.36 -3.04 -24.21
C ILE A 242 0.82 -3.74 -25.49
N PRO A 243 1.76 -4.69 -25.43
CA PRO A 243 2.28 -5.38 -26.61
C PRO A 243 1.25 -6.21 -27.36
N ASP A 244 0.25 -6.75 -26.65
CA ASP A 244 -0.84 -7.55 -27.19
C ASP A 244 -2.16 -7.22 -26.50
N LEU A 245 -3.03 -6.48 -27.18
CA LEU A 245 -4.35 -6.10 -26.65
C LEU A 245 -5.28 -7.29 -26.44
N ALA A 246 -5.18 -8.35 -27.24
CA ALA A 246 -6.03 -9.53 -27.07
C ALA A 246 -5.63 -10.30 -25.80
N ALA A 247 -4.33 -10.47 -25.55
CA ALA A 247 -3.81 -11.08 -24.33
C ALA A 247 -4.20 -10.24 -23.09
N PHE A 248 -3.97 -8.94 -23.13
CA PHE A 248 -4.37 -8.01 -22.04
C PHE A 248 -5.88 -8.04 -21.80
N GLY A 249 -6.69 -7.96 -22.85
CA GLY A 249 -8.15 -8.05 -22.73
C GLY A 249 -8.62 -9.37 -22.15
N GLY A 250 -7.93 -10.46 -22.46
CA GLY A 250 -8.17 -11.78 -21.88
C GLY A 250 -8.05 -11.81 -20.35
N LEU A 251 -7.08 -11.08 -19.78
CA LEU A 251 -6.90 -10.96 -18.34
C LEU A 251 -8.12 -10.34 -17.64
N PHE A 252 -8.87 -9.49 -18.34
CA PHE A 252 -10.06 -8.79 -17.83
C PHE A 252 -11.38 -9.33 -18.41
N GLY A 253 -11.38 -10.53 -18.98
CA GLY A 253 -12.58 -11.15 -19.56
C GLY A 253 -13.08 -10.49 -20.86
N ARG A 254 -12.20 -9.81 -21.60
CA ARG A 254 -12.47 -9.14 -22.89
C ARG A 254 -11.65 -9.76 -24.04
N PRO A 255 -11.87 -11.04 -24.40
CA PRO A 255 -11.00 -11.78 -25.34
C PRO A 255 -11.14 -11.34 -26.82
N ASN A 256 -12.06 -10.46 -27.15
CA ASN A 256 -12.37 -10.07 -28.55
C ASN A 256 -11.61 -8.80 -28.98
N LEU A 257 -10.57 -8.38 -28.28
CA LEU A 257 -9.71 -7.30 -28.73
C LEU A 257 -8.74 -7.79 -29.81
N PRO A 258 -8.26 -6.91 -30.72
CA PRO A 258 -7.29 -7.31 -31.75
C PRO A 258 -5.96 -7.71 -31.10
N ALA A 259 -5.23 -8.65 -31.68
CA ALA A 259 -3.89 -9.06 -31.27
C ALA A 259 -2.84 -8.07 -31.79
N GLU A 260 -2.97 -6.81 -31.43
CA GLU A 260 -2.14 -5.70 -31.87
C GLU A 260 -1.57 -4.99 -30.66
N ALA A 261 -0.41 -4.35 -30.82
CA ALA A 261 0.18 -3.50 -29.79
C ALA A 261 -0.62 -2.19 -29.63
N LEU A 262 -0.79 -1.74 -28.39
CA LEU A 262 -1.31 -0.41 -28.05
C LEU A 262 -0.23 0.41 -27.39
N VAL A 263 -0.01 1.62 -27.89
CA VAL A 263 0.68 2.70 -27.19
C VAL A 263 -0.27 3.87 -27.04
N LEU A 264 -0.46 4.34 -25.80
CA LEU A 264 -1.36 5.44 -25.48
C LEU A 264 -0.64 6.49 -24.64
N ASN A 265 -0.69 7.76 -25.07
CA ASN A 265 -0.32 8.92 -24.27
C ASN A 265 -1.56 9.77 -24.05
N MET A 266 -1.92 9.97 -22.80
CA MET A 266 -3.14 10.68 -22.43
C MET A 266 -2.87 11.67 -21.29
N ARG A 267 -3.48 12.84 -21.38
CA ARG A 267 -3.55 13.82 -20.29
C ARG A 267 -4.97 13.96 -19.83
N LEU A 268 -5.17 13.98 -18.51
CA LEU A 268 -6.47 14.11 -17.86
C LEU A 268 -6.49 15.34 -16.96
N GLN A 269 -7.49 16.19 -17.14
CA GLN A 269 -7.67 17.42 -16.36
C GLN A 269 -9.14 17.54 -15.94
N PRO A 270 -9.47 17.27 -14.66
CA PRO A 270 -10.82 17.53 -14.14
C PRO A 270 -11.19 19.00 -14.23
N GLU A 271 -12.36 19.30 -14.80
CA GLU A 271 -12.94 20.65 -14.92
C GLU A 271 -14.34 20.68 -14.29
N GLY A 272 -14.46 21.18 -13.07
CA GLY A 272 -15.74 21.21 -12.34
C GLY A 272 -16.26 19.81 -12.02
N GLU A 273 -17.43 19.43 -12.53
CA GLU A 273 -17.99 18.05 -12.44
C GLU A 273 -17.56 17.17 -13.61
N GLY A 274 -16.87 17.73 -14.58
CA GLY A 274 -16.44 17.10 -15.82
C GLY A 274 -14.97 16.73 -15.84
N LEU A 275 -14.55 16.23 -17.00
CA LEU A 275 -13.18 15.80 -17.28
C LEU A 275 -12.79 16.25 -18.69
N ALA A 276 -11.75 17.06 -18.81
CA ALA A 276 -11.05 17.26 -20.06
C ALA A 276 -10.01 16.16 -20.24
N PHE A 277 -9.89 15.62 -21.44
CA PHE A 277 -8.89 14.64 -21.79
C PHE A 277 -8.26 14.97 -23.12
N GLN A 278 -6.97 14.74 -23.23
CA GLN A 278 -6.20 14.88 -24.44
C GLN A 278 -5.41 13.59 -24.68
N VAL A 279 -5.72 12.92 -25.78
CA VAL A 279 -4.97 11.76 -26.23
C VAL A 279 -4.04 12.20 -27.34
N THR A 280 -2.78 12.47 -26.97
CA THR A 280 -1.78 13.03 -27.90
C THR A 280 -1.23 12.02 -28.88
N LYS A 281 -1.26 10.74 -28.49
CA LYS A 281 -0.80 9.64 -29.32
C LYS A 281 -1.51 8.37 -28.90
N THR A 282 -2.19 7.72 -29.83
CA THR A 282 -2.61 6.33 -29.70
C THR A 282 -2.20 5.59 -30.97
N GLU A 283 -1.50 4.49 -30.79
CA GLU A 283 -1.14 3.59 -31.86
C GLU A 283 -1.70 2.20 -31.52
N VAL A 284 -2.51 1.63 -32.43
CA VAL A 284 -3.00 0.24 -32.34
C VAL A 284 -2.55 -0.44 -33.64
N GLY A 285 -1.48 -1.22 -33.55
CA GLY A 285 -0.78 -1.67 -34.74
C GLY A 285 -0.32 -0.48 -35.59
N ASP A 286 -0.78 -0.45 -36.84
CA ASP A 286 -0.49 0.64 -37.79
C ASP A 286 -1.50 1.81 -37.75
N ILE A 287 -2.58 1.70 -36.98
CA ILE A 287 -3.61 2.72 -36.84
C ILE A 287 -3.16 3.76 -35.83
N ARG A 288 -3.27 5.04 -36.19
CA ARG A 288 -3.02 6.16 -35.28
C ARG A 288 -4.30 6.91 -34.99
N LEU A 289 -4.48 7.26 -33.71
CA LEU A 289 -5.62 8.03 -33.24
C LEU A 289 -5.11 9.17 -32.38
N SER A 290 -5.59 10.38 -32.60
CA SER A 290 -5.59 11.47 -31.63
C SER A 290 -7.01 11.83 -31.26
N LEU A 291 -7.22 12.26 -30.01
CA LEU A 291 -8.52 12.53 -29.46
C LEU A 291 -8.40 13.62 -28.42
N ASP A 292 -9.11 14.74 -28.61
CA ASP A 292 -9.26 15.81 -27.65
C ASP A 292 -10.73 15.95 -27.29
N GLY A 293 -11.05 16.05 -26.00
CA GLY A 293 -12.45 16.14 -25.65
C GLY A 293 -12.71 16.45 -24.18
N LYS A 294 -14.01 16.57 -23.90
CA LYS A 294 -14.55 16.83 -22.59
C LYS A 294 -15.73 15.91 -22.30
N ILE A 295 -15.80 15.46 -21.05
CA ILE A 295 -16.96 14.79 -20.48
C ILE A 295 -17.55 15.79 -19.49
N ALA A 296 -18.80 16.23 -19.71
CA ALA A 296 -19.41 17.26 -18.88
C ALA A 296 -19.67 16.83 -17.44
N ASP A 297 -19.95 15.53 -17.24
CA ASP A 297 -20.19 14.92 -15.92
C ASP A 297 -19.63 13.51 -15.91
N ILE A 298 -18.62 13.27 -15.05
CA ILE A 298 -17.97 11.94 -14.91
C ILE A 298 -18.96 10.88 -14.43
N LYS A 299 -19.94 11.26 -13.61
CA LYS A 299 -20.97 10.35 -13.08
C LYS A 299 -22.03 9.97 -14.11
N ASN A 300 -22.19 10.81 -15.12
CA ASN A 300 -23.14 10.60 -16.22
C ASN A 300 -22.46 10.92 -17.57
N PRO A 301 -21.66 9.99 -18.12
CA PRO A 301 -20.80 10.23 -19.28
C PRO A 301 -21.55 10.38 -20.62
N LEU A 302 -22.85 10.65 -20.63
CA LEU A 302 -23.66 10.84 -21.84
C LEU A 302 -23.37 12.17 -22.57
N GLY A 303 -22.67 13.11 -21.95
CA GLY A 303 -22.29 14.41 -22.53
C GLY A 303 -20.81 14.44 -22.94
N VAL A 304 -20.40 13.63 -23.90
CA VAL A 304 -19.06 13.67 -24.48
C VAL A 304 -19.04 14.63 -25.66
N ASP A 305 -18.16 15.62 -25.62
CA ASP A 305 -17.83 16.50 -26.76
C ASP A 305 -16.35 16.23 -27.09
N ALA A 306 -16.08 15.71 -28.27
CA ALA A 306 -14.74 15.29 -28.63
C ALA A 306 -14.47 15.42 -30.13
N ASP A 307 -13.28 15.96 -30.42
CA ASP A 307 -12.70 15.99 -31.75
C ASP A 307 -11.71 14.80 -31.86
N PHE A 308 -11.76 14.07 -32.97
CA PHE A 308 -10.86 12.95 -33.21
C PHE A 308 -10.28 12.99 -34.62
N ASP A 309 -9.03 12.55 -34.73
CA ASP A 309 -8.34 12.29 -36.00
C ASP A 309 -7.88 10.85 -36.04
N ILE A 310 -8.23 10.11 -37.07
CA ILE A 310 -7.85 8.72 -37.22
C ILE A 310 -7.12 8.55 -38.57
N HIS A 311 -5.89 8.04 -38.47
CA HIS A 311 -5.09 7.74 -39.62
C HIS A 311 -5.01 6.20 -39.83
N PHE A 312 -5.49 5.72 -40.97
CA PHE A 312 -5.38 4.33 -41.40
C PHE A 312 -4.23 4.19 -42.39
N PRO A 313 -3.38 3.17 -42.29
CA PRO A 313 -2.24 2.97 -43.21
C PRO A 313 -2.69 2.57 -44.65
N ASN A 314 -3.87 1.98 -44.80
CA ASN A 314 -4.49 1.68 -46.09
C ASN A 314 -6.03 1.70 -46.02
N GLU A 315 -6.70 1.85 -47.16
CA GLU A 315 -8.16 1.92 -47.25
C GLU A 315 -8.86 0.59 -46.91
N GLU A 316 -8.19 -0.54 -47.01
CA GLU A 316 -8.78 -1.87 -46.74
C GLU A 316 -9.12 -2.04 -45.26
N ILE A 317 -8.33 -1.48 -44.35
CA ILE A 317 -8.59 -1.51 -42.91
C ILE A 317 -9.85 -0.73 -42.56
N LEU A 318 -10.12 0.39 -43.25
CA LEU A 318 -11.33 1.17 -43.07
C LEU A 318 -12.60 0.36 -43.36
N TYR A 319 -12.57 -0.47 -44.41
CA TYR A 319 -13.70 -1.37 -44.77
C TYR A 319 -13.91 -2.48 -43.73
N LEU A 320 -12.85 -2.99 -43.11
CA LEU A 320 -12.94 -3.99 -42.05
C LEU A 320 -13.50 -3.40 -40.75
N ALA A 321 -13.12 -2.16 -40.43
CA ALA A 321 -13.58 -1.47 -39.23
C ALA A 321 -15.03 -0.97 -39.33
N THR A 322 -15.53 -0.70 -40.57
CA THR A 322 -16.85 -0.11 -40.78
C THR A 322 -17.70 -0.87 -41.83
N PRO A 323 -17.94 -2.18 -41.64
CA PRO A 323 -18.62 -3.00 -42.63
C PRO A 323 -20.07 -2.57 -42.96
N LYS A 324 -20.64 -1.64 -42.20
CA LYS A 324 -22.02 -1.16 -42.37
C LYS A 324 -22.15 0.27 -42.94
N LEU A 325 -21.06 1.00 -43.12
CA LEU A 325 -21.10 2.31 -43.73
C LEU A 325 -21.18 2.14 -45.26
N LYS A 326 -22.38 2.33 -45.82
CA LYS A 326 -22.57 2.51 -47.25
C LYS A 326 -22.14 3.93 -47.60
N TYR A 327 -20.98 4.08 -48.23
CA TYR A 327 -20.59 5.35 -48.82
C TYR A 327 -21.51 5.68 -49.98
N PRO A 328 -22.04 6.90 -50.10
CA PRO A 328 -22.71 7.32 -51.31
C PRO A 328 -21.70 7.34 -52.45
N SER A 329 -22.04 6.64 -53.54
CA SER A 329 -21.29 6.61 -54.79
C SER A 329 -21.28 7.94 -55.49
#